data_262c59ab7cede495201178fbea0a6569
#
_entry.id   262c59ab7cede495201178fbea0a6569
#
_cell.length_a   1.000
_cell.length_b   1.000
_cell.length_c   1.000
_cell.angle_alpha   90.00
_cell.angle_beta   90.00
_cell.angle_gamma   90.00
#
_symmetry.space_group_name_H-M   'P 1'
#
loop_
_entity.id
_entity.type
_entity.pdbx_description
1 polymer ?
#
loop_
_entity_poly.entity_id
_entity_poly.type
_entity_poly.pdbx_seq_one_letter_code
_entity_poly.pdbx_strand_id
1 'polypeptide(L)'
;MRISYAIPVCNEHIELEKLLSFLTSHIDAEDEIVVQCDQGNTTHEVHKVLGTFKAPSGLRDPLKVINFPLNGHFSNFKNNLKEHCTGDWIFQIDADELPHES
;
A
#
# COMPACT_ATOMS: atom_id res chain seq x y z
N MET A 1 -16.03 10.60 4.43
CA MET A 1 -14.70 11.06 3.99
C MET A 1 -13.87 9.86 3.61
N ARG A 2 -13.25 9.88 2.45
CA ARG A 2 -12.47 8.76 1.93
C ARG A 2 -10.98 9.00 2.17
N ILE A 3 -10.29 8.02 2.72
CA ILE A 3 -8.86 8.09 2.96
C ILE A 3 -8.15 7.08 2.05
N SER A 4 -7.08 7.52 1.39
CA SER A 4 -6.21 6.64 0.62
C SER A 4 -4.98 6.30 1.45
N TYR A 5 -4.79 5.02 1.72
CA TYR A 5 -3.61 4.53 2.42
C TYR A 5 -2.57 4.14 1.38
N ALA A 6 -1.52 4.94 1.28
CA ALA A 6 -0.50 4.82 0.24
C ALA A 6 0.73 4.11 0.81
N ILE A 7 1.08 2.96 0.25
CA ILE A 7 2.14 2.11 0.78
C ILE A 7 3.21 1.86 -0.28
N PRO A 8 4.38 2.51 -0.18
CA PRO A 8 5.51 2.15 -1.02
C PRO A 8 6.19 0.89 -0.46
N VAL A 9 6.56 -0.05 -1.32
CA VAL A 9 7.17 -1.31 -0.91
C VAL A 9 8.25 -1.75 -1.89
N CYS A 10 9.27 -2.41 -1.39
CA CYS A 10 10.35 -2.99 -2.19
C CYS A 10 10.52 -4.48 -1.86
N ASN A 11 11.04 -4.80 -0.68
CA ASN A 11 11.33 -6.17 -0.26
C ASN A 11 10.74 -6.53 1.10
N GLU A 12 9.88 -5.69 1.66
CA GLU A 12 9.35 -5.83 3.01
C GLU A 12 8.10 -6.69 3.02
N HIS A 13 8.19 -7.95 2.56
CA HIS A 13 6.99 -8.80 2.41
C HIS A 13 6.32 -9.14 3.75
N ILE A 14 7.10 -9.38 4.80
CA ILE A 14 6.55 -9.72 6.12
C ILE A 14 5.85 -8.51 6.70
N GLU A 15 6.52 -7.36 6.65
CA GLU A 15 5.99 -6.09 7.16
C GLU A 15 4.75 -5.67 6.37
N LEU A 16 4.77 -5.86 5.05
CA LEU A 16 3.64 -5.54 4.20
C LEU A 16 2.42 -6.37 4.57
N GLU A 17 2.60 -7.68 4.77
CA GLU A 17 1.49 -8.56 5.14
C GLU A 17 0.86 -8.12 6.47
N LYS A 18 1.70 -7.81 7.45
CA LYS A 18 1.21 -7.33 8.74
C LYS A 18 0.48 -6.01 8.62
N LEU A 19 1.03 -5.09 7.83
CA LEU A 19 0.41 -3.77 7.64
C LEU A 19 -0.94 -3.89 6.94
N LEU A 20 -1.03 -4.70 5.89
CA LEU A 20 -2.29 -4.91 5.19
C LEU A 20 -3.34 -5.53 6.09
N SER A 21 -2.96 -6.52 6.90
CA SER A 21 -3.86 -7.14 7.85
C SER A 21 -4.35 -6.13 8.90
N PHE A 22 -3.45 -5.29 9.38
CA PHE A 22 -3.80 -4.24 10.34
C PHE A 22 -4.78 -3.25 9.73
N LEU A 23 -4.46 -2.73 8.54
CA LEU A 23 -5.28 -1.71 7.89
C LEU A 23 -6.69 -2.22 7.58
N THR A 24 -6.78 -3.43 7.02
CA THR A 24 -8.09 -3.97 6.64
C THR A 24 -8.99 -4.24 7.84
N SER A 25 -8.41 -4.33 9.04
CA SER A 25 -9.18 -4.50 10.28
C SER A 25 -9.63 -3.16 10.87
N HIS A 26 -9.07 -2.04 10.43
CA HIS A 26 -9.29 -0.75 11.09
C HIS A 26 -9.84 0.35 10.18
N ILE A 27 -9.71 0.22 8.86
CA ILE A 27 -10.15 1.26 7.93
C ILE A 27 -11.64 1.13 7.63
N ASP A 28 -12.22 2.24 7.16
CA ASP A 28 -13.63 2.25 6.76
C ASP A 28 -13.82 1.59 5.39
N ALA A 29 -15.03 1.14 5.13
CA ALA A 29 -15.35 0.45 3.88
C ALA A 29 -15.13 1.33 2.64
N GLU A 30 -15.24 2.64 2.77
CA GLU A 30 -15.05 3.56 1.65
C GLU A 30 -13.58 3.93 1.40
N ASP A 31 -12.68 3.59 2.33
CA ASP A 31 -11.27 3.87 2.19
C ASP A 31 -10.62 2.95 1.15
N GLU A 32 -9.49 3.36 0.63
CA GLU A 32 -8.74 2.54 -0.32
C GLU A 32 -7.31 2.32 0.15
N ILE A 33 -6.73 1.22 -0.33
CA ILE A 33 -5.31 0.92 -0.10
C ILE A 33 -4.62 0.88 -1.46
N VAL A 34 -3.57 1.68 -1.61
CA VAL A 34 -2.78 1.73 -2.84
C VAL A 34 -1.35 1.32 -2.50
N VAL A 35 -0.89 0.21 -3.07
CA VAL A 35 0.46 -0.29 -2.87
C VAL A 35 1.27 -0.04 -4.13
N GLN A 36 2.40 0.63 -4.00
CA GLN A 36 3.30 0.86 -5.12
C GLN A 36 4.59 0.10 -4.91
N CYS A 37 4.89 -0.78 -5.87
CA CYS A 37 6.11 -1.59 -5.86
C CYS A 37 7.21 -0.88 -6.63
N ASP A 38 8.46 -0.97 -6.12
CA ASP A 38 9.63 -0.47 -6.81
C ASP A 38 9.95 -1.44 -7.96
N GLN A 39 9.56 -1.06 -9.15
CA GLN A 39 9.69 -1.91 -10.33
C GLN A 39 11.16 -2.29 -10.57
N GLY A 40 11.42 -3.58 -10.71
CA GLY A 40 12.76 -4.11 -10.92
C GLY A 40 13.49 -4.49 -9.64
N ASN A 41 13.04 -3.99 -8.49
CA ASN A 41 13.65 -4.28 -7.20
C ASN A 41 12.71 -4.96 -6.22
N THR A 42 11.44 -5.09 -6.58
CA THR A 42 10.46 -5.76 -5.73
C THR A 42 10.70 -7.26 -5.75
N THR A 43 10.73 -7.88 -4.57
CA THR A 43 11.00 -9.31 -4.46
C THR A 43 9.79 -10.14 -4.84
N HIS A 44 10.06 -11.41 -5.17
CA HIS A 44 9.00 -12.37 -5.48
C HIS A 44 8.03 -12.55 -4.29
N GLU A 45 8.57 -12.53 -3.09
CA GLU A 45 7.77 -12.69 -1.86
C GLU A 45 6.74 -11.57 -1.71
N VAL A 46 7.10 -10.35 -2.06
CA VAL A 46 6.15 -9.22 -2.04
C VAL A 46 5.04 -9.43 -3.06
N HIS A 47 5.38 -9.84 -4.26
CA HIS A 47 4.38 -10.13 -5.29
C HIS A 47 3.45 -11.26 -4.85
N LYS A 48 3.99 -12.26 -4.18
CA LYS A 48 3.19 -13.37 -3.67
C LYS A 48 2.21 -12.89 -2.59
N VAL A 49 2.66 -12.05 -1.67
CA VAL A 49 1.78 -11.48 -0.63
C VAL A 49 0.64 -10.71 -1.28
N LEU A 50 0.96 -9.85 -2.25
CA LEU A 50 -0.07 -9.04 -2.92
C LEU A 50 -1.04 -9.89 -3.72
N GLY A 51 -0.56 -10.97 -4.34
CA GLY A 51 -1.40 -11.86 -5.14
C GLY A 51 -2.29 -12.76 -4.31
N THR A 52 -1.90 -13.10 -3.08
CA THR A 52 -2.67 -13.98 -2.21
C THR A 52 -3.48 -13.25 -1.15
N PHE A 53 -3.17 -11.97 -0.92
CA PHE A 53 -3.89 -11.19 0.07
C PHE A 53 -5.33 -10.94 -0.41
N LYS A 54 -6.27 -11.21 0.47
CA LYS A 54 -7.69 -10.97 0.18
C LYS A 54 -8.20 -9.89 1.11
N ALA A 55 -8.63 -8.77 0.53
CA ALA A 55 -9.27 -7.73 1.31
C ALA A 55 -10.60 -8.25 1.87
N PRO A 56 -11.00 -7.82 3.07
CA PRO A 56 -12.30 -8.17 3.61
C PRO A 56 -13.41 -7.74 2.67
N SER A 57 -14.49 -8.52 2.65
CA SER A 57 -15.61 -8.27 1.73
C SER A 57 -16.33 -6.94 1.98
N GLY A 58 -16.00 -6.26 3.07
CA GLY A 58 -16.62 -4.98 3.39
C GLY A 58 -16.01 -3.76 2.69
N LEU A 59 -14.85 -3.93 2.04
CA LEU A 59 -14.22 -2.80 1.35
C LEU A 59 -14.88 -2.54 0.00
N ARG A 60 -15.14 -1.26 -0.28
CA ARG A 60 -15.75 -0.84 -1.53
C ARG A 60 -14.86 -1.11 -2.75
N ASP A 61 -13.56 -0.84 -2.61
CA ASP A 61 -12.61 -1.00 -3.70
C ASP A 61 -11.61 -2.09 -3.38
N PRO A 62 -11.17 -2.86 -4.40
CA PRO A 62 -10.12 -3.84 -4.20
C PRO A 62 -8.78 -3.18 -3.92
N LEU A 63 -7.83 -3.96 -3.43
CA LEU A 63 -6.46 -3.51 -3.24
C LEU A 63 -5.89 -3.08 -4.60
N LYS A 64 -5.42 -1.83 -4.67
CA LYS A 64 -4.79 -1.31 -5.89
C LYS A 64 -3.29 -1.51 -5.80
N VAL A 65 -2.72 -2.19 -6.80
CA VAL A 65 -1.28 -2.46 -6.85
C VAL A 65 -0.72 -1.83 -8.11
N ILE A 66 0.30 -0.99 -7.94
CA ILE A 66 0.98 -0.34 -9.07
C ILE A 66 2.48 -0.61 -9.01
N ASN A 67 3.13 -0.58 -10.17
CA ASN A 67 4.57 -0.73 -10.29
C ASN A 67 5.14 0.55 -10.89
N PHE A 68 6.20 1.06 -10.27
CA PHE A 68 6.85 2.27 -10.74
C PHE A 68 8.33 2.21 -10.38
N PRO A 69 9.25 2.51 -11.33
CA PRO A 69 10.67 2.43 -11.04
C PRO A 69 11.11 3.57 -10.12
N LEU A 70 11.85 3.23 -9.06
CA LEU A 70 12.41 4.24 -8.17
C LEU A 70 13.56 5.00 -8.86
N ASN A 71 14.50 4.28 -9.45
CA ASN A 71 15.64 4.84 -10.21
C ASN A 71 16.37 5.96 -9.47
N GLY A 72 16.42 5.90 -8.14
CA GLY A 72 17.05 6.94 -7.34
C GLY A 72 16.27 8.23 -7.19
N HIS A 73 15.07 8.31 -7.75
CA HIS A 73 14.23 9.52 -7.71
C HIS A 73 13.05 9.32 -6.76
N PHE A 74 13.30 9.51 -5.48
CA PHE A 74 12.30 9.32 -4.44
C PHE A 74 11.07 10.20 -4.62
N SER A 75 11.31 11.46 -5.02
CA SER A 75 10.20 12.41 -5.20
C SER A 75 9.25 11.95 -6.29
N ASN A 76 9.80 11.49 -7.42
CA ASN A 76 8.98 10.98 -8.52
C ASN A 76 8.20 9.73 -8.12
N PHE A 77 8.85 8.85 -7.35
CA PHE A 77 8.22 7.63 -6.85
C PHE A 77 7.02 7.95 -5.96
N LYS A 78 7.21 8.85 -5.01
CA LYS A 78 6.14 9.26 -4.10
C LYS A 78 5.03 10.01 -4.82
N ASN A 79 5.38 10.88 -5.77
CA ASN A 79 4.38 11.62 -6.53
C ASN A 79 3.51 10.69 -7.37
N ASN A 80 4.11 9.68 -8.00
CA ASN A 80 3.33 8.71 -8.77
C ASN A 80 2.35 7.96 -7.87
N LEU A 81 2.78 7.57 -6.69
CA LEU A 81 1.91 6.91 -5.74
C LEU A 81 0.72 7.80 -5.37
N LYS A 82 0.97 9.07 -5.09
CA LYS A 82 -0.09 10.01 -4.75
C LYS A 82 -1.07 10.21 -5.89
N GLU A 83 -0.59 10.20 -7.13
CA GLU A 83 -1.45 10.39 -8.30
C GLU A 83 -2.48 9.28 -8.47
N HIS A 84 -2.19 8.09 -7.93
CA HIS A 84 -3.11 6.95 -7.99
C HIS A 84 -4.08 6.90 -6.81
N CYS A 85 -3.98 7.83 -5.88
CA CYS A 85 -4.85 7.90 -4.72
C CYS A 85 -6.06 8.78 -5.04
N THR A 86 -7.25 8.30 -4.73
CA THR A 86 -8.50 8.98 -5.07
C THR A 86 -9.24 9.51 -3.85
N GLY A 87 -8.71 9.29 -2.64
CA GLY A 87 -9.36 9.73 -1.41
C GLY A 87 -9.23 11.23 -1.18
N ASP A 88 -10.02 11.73 -0.25
CA ASP A 88 -9.96 13.14 0.18
C ASP A 88 -8.67 13.42 0.94
N TRP A 89 -8.16 12.41 1.62
CA TRP A 89 -6.90 12.46 2.36
C TRP A 89 -6.02 11.32 1.93
N ILE A 90 -4.71 11.56 1.90
CA ILE A 90 -3.72 10.55 1.60
C ILE A 90 -2.87 10.34 2.84
N PHE A 91 -2.87 9.10 3.35
CA PHE A 91 -2.04 8.71 4.48
C PHE A 91 -0.95 7.77 3.98
N GLN A 92 0.29 8.25 3.95
CA GLN A 92 1.41 7.45 3.46
C GLN A 92 2.05 6.68 4.61
N ILE A 93 2.19 5.36 4.44
CA ILE A 93 2.80 4.48 5.43
C ILE A 93 3.83 3.62 4.73
N ASP A 94 5.10 3.69 5.16
CA ASP A 94 6.11 2.77 4.67
C ASP A 94 5.82 1.36 5.19
N ALA A 95 6.12 0.35 4.39
CA ALA A 95 5.75 -1.03 4.73
C ALA A 95 6.39 -1.50 6.05
N ASP A 96 7.56 -0.99 6.39
CA ASP A 96 8.25 -1.32 7.64
C ASP A 96 7.79 -0.49 8.84
N GLU A 97 6.85 0.45 8.63
CA GLU A 97 6.32 1.28 9.71
C GLU A 97 4.92 0.78 10.09
N LEU A 98 4.86 -0.06 11.12
CA LEU A 98 3.57 -0.45 11.66
C LEU A 98 3.03 0.65 12.55
N PRO A 99 1.75 1.03 12.38
CA PRO A 99 1.14 1.96 13.31
C PRO A 99 1.19 1.38 14.71
N HIS A 100 1.68 2.16 15.65
CA HIS A 100 1.75 1.73 17.05
C HIS A 100 0.44 2.07 17.75
N GLU A 101 -0.09 1.08 18.43
CA GLU A 101 -1.13 1.36 19.39
C GLU A 101 -0.43 1.84 20.66
N SER A 102 -0.65 3.05 20.95
CA SER A 102 -0.15 3.60 22.21
C SER A 102 -1.21 3.48 23.28
#